data_cc7b35dce9095abcb20f1cd2e0583afa
#
_entry.id   cc7b35dce9095abcb20f1cd2e0583afa
#
_cell.length_a   1.000
_cell.length_b   1.000
_cell.length_c   1.000
_cell.angle_alpha   90.00
_cell.angle_beta   90.00
_cell.angle_gamma   90.00
#
_symmetry.space_group_name_H-M   'P 1'
#
loop_
_entity.id
_entity.type
_entity.pdbx_description
1 polymer ?
#
loop_
_entity_poly.entity_id
_entity_poly.type
_entity_poly.pdbx_seq_one_letter_code
_entity_poly.pdbx_strand_id
1 'polypeptide(L)'
;MSASLKGVRVLEMAQIMAGPTCGLLLADLGAEVIKIEKTPGGDDTRNFLPPDVNGVSAAYLMMNRNKKGIALNLKEKEGIEIFKTMIKNSDVVLENFRKGTLEKLGIGYDVMSKINPKIILCEISGYGRTGPYANKGGFDLVAQGISGLMSITGEDKNKPPMKVGAPLTDITAGLLAASGILAALIHRDKTGEGQKVDTSLFEAGIVHTY
;
A
#
# COMPACT_ATOMS: atom_id res chain seq x y z
N MET A 1 21.68 -16.95 -2.50
CA MET A 1 21.63 -15.60 -3.11
C MET A 1 21.39 -14.59 -2.00
N SER A 2 22.14 -13.48 -1.95
CA SER A 2 21.85 -12.41 -0.99
C SER A 2 20.53 -11.74 -1.42
N ALA A 3 19.61 -11.55 -0.47
CA ALA A 3 18.36 -10.86 -0.73
C ALA A 3 18.65 -9.36 -1.03
N SER A 4 18.14 -8.84 -2.14
CA SER A 4 18.47 -7.50 -2.65
C SER A 4 18.12 -6.36 -1.68
N LEU A 5 17.07 -6.55 -0.87
CA LEU A 5 16.61 -5.56 0.12
C LEU A 5 16.97 -5.96 1.57
N LYS A 6 17.98 -6.84 1.74
CA LYS A 6 18.44 -7.17 3.10
C LYS A 6 18.91 -5.91 3.84
N GLY A 7 18.33 -5.66 5.01
CA GLY A 7 18.62 -4.48 5.85
C GLY A 7 17.62 -3.34 5.67
N VAL A 8 16.76 -3.39 4.65
CA VAL A 8 15.64 -2.44 4.50
C VAL A 8 14.49 -2.86 5.40
N ARG A 9 13.95 -1.93 6.20
CA ARG A 9 12.78 -2.14 7.06
C ARG A 9 11.60 -1.30 6.60
N VAL A 10 10.46 -1.97 6.42
CA VAL A 10 9.19 -1.38 5.96
C VAL A 10 8.14 -1.49 7.05
N LEU A 11 7.50 -0.40 7.42
CA LEU A 11 6.30 -0.37 8.24
C LEU A 11 5.08 -0.30 7.32
N GLU A 12 4.34 -1.41 7.22
CA GLU A 12 3.16 -1.50 6.38
C GLU A 12 1.89 -1.30 7.21
N MET A 13 1.24 -0.14 7.06
CA MET A 13 -0.08 0.16 7.64
C MET A 13 -1.21 -0.11 6.63
N ALA A 14 -0.86 -0.45 5.40
CA ALA A 14 -1.80 -0.69 4.32
C ALA A 14 -2.65 -1.94 4.58
N GLN A 15 -3.86 -1.94 4.01
CA GLN A 15 -4.86 -2.99 4.17
C GLN A 15 -5.36 -3.48 2.81
N ILE A 16 -5.99 -4.64 2.81
CA ILE A 16 -6.70 -5.28 1.71
C ILE A 16 -5.73 -5.74 0.63
N MET A 17 -5.52 -4.96 -0.47
CA MET A 17 -4.83 -5.51 -1.64
C MET A 17 -3.65 -4.66 -2.12
N ALA A 18 -3.85 -3.42 -2.56
CA ALA A 18 -2.83 -2.64 -3.27
C ALA A 18 -1.54 -2.45 -2.43
N GLY A 19 -1.66 -1.95 -1.21
CA GLY A 19 -0.52 -1.81 -0.31
C GLY A 19 0.09 -3.15 0.12
N PRO A 20 -0.71 -4.14 0.55
CA PRO A 20 -0.19 -5.47 0.85
C PRO A 20 0.53 -6.16 -0.31
N THR A 21 0.13 -5.93 -1.57
CA THR A 21 0.87 -6.40 -2.76
C THR A 21 2.26 -5.75 -2.83
N CYS A 22 2.35 -4.45 -2.62
CA CYS A 22 3.64 -3.74 -2.56
C CYS A 22 4.53 -4.31 -1.45
N GLY A 23 4.01 -4.40 -0.21
CA GLY A 23 4.76 -4.93 0.92
C GLY A 23 5.19 -6.38 0.74
N LEU A 24 4.37 -7.21 0.09
CA LEU A 24 4.72 -8.58 -0.26
C LEU A 24 5.93 -8.66 -1.19
N LEU A 25 5.94 -7.84 -2.26
CA LEU A 25 7.06 -7.79 -3.19
C LEU A 25 8.36 -7.36 -2.50
N LEU A 26 8.29 -6.35 -1.63
CA LEU A 26 9.45 -5.91 -0.86
C LEU A 26 9.95 -7.00 0.10
N ALA A 27 9.01 -7.74 0.74
CA ALA A 27 9.34 -8.87 1.61
C ALA A 27 9.98 -10.02 0.82
N ASP A 28 9.46 -10.37 -0.34
CA ASP A 28 10.00 -11.41 -1.21
C ASP A 28 11.40 -11.03 -1.75
N LEU A 29 11.70 -9.74 -1.89
CA LEU A 29 13.03 -9.21 -2.20
C LEU A 29 13.98 -9.14 -0.99
N GLY A 30 13.48 -9.47 0.21
CA GLY A 30 14.28 -9.61 1.43
C GLY A 30 14.24 -8.42 2.38
N ALA A 31 13.33 -7.46 2.19
CA ALA A 31 13.07 -6.43 3.19
C ALA A 31 12.40 -7.03 4.45
N GLU A 32 12.69 -6.48 5.61
CA GLU A 32 11.95 -6.76 6.82
C GLU A 32 10.64 -5.93 6.81
N VAL A 33 9.54 -6.57 6.42
CA VAL A 33 8.23 -5.93 6.40
C VAL A 33 7.48 -6.22 7.69
N ILE A 34 7.12 -5.18 8.42
CA ILE A 34 6.32 -5.24 9.65
C ILE A 34 4.93 -4.68 9.33
N LYS A 35 3.95 -5.58 9.22
CA LYS A 35 2.55 -5.22 9.01
C LYS A 35 1.94 -4.76 10.33
N ILE A 36 1.48 -3.52 10.35
CA ILE A 36 0.81 -2.90 11.50
C ILE A 36 -0.68 -3.01 11.29
N GLU A 37 -1.34 -3.80 12.13
CA GLU A 37 -2.76 -4.05 12.05
C GLU A 37 -3.54 -3.32 13.15
N LYS A 38 -4.72 -2.81 12.79
CA LYS A 38 -5.64 -2.18 13.74
C LYS A 38 -6.14 -3.16 14.80
N THR A 39 -6.45 -2.66 15.97
CA THR A 39 -7.13 -3.41 17.04
C THR A 39 -8.51 -2.80 17.33
N PRO A 40 -9.58 -3.61 17.49
CA PRO A 40 -9.68 -5.03 17.18
C PRO A 40 -9.79 -5.32 15.67
N GLY A 41 -9.64 -6.56 15.26
CA GLY A 41 -10.03 -7.10 13.96
C GLY A 41 -8.93 -7.25 12.90
N GLY A 42 -7.84 -6.52 13.00
CA GLY A 42 -6.73 -6.63 12.04
C GLY A 42 -7.08 -6.10 10.64
N ASP A 43 -6.41 -6.63 9.62
CA ASP A 43 -6.71 -6.37 8.21
C ASP A 43 -8.06 -7.00 7.82
N ASP A 44 -8.88 -6.27 7.09
CA ASP A 44 -10.21 -6.71 6.70
C ASP A 44 -10.19 -7.98 5.83
N THR A 45 -9.08 -8.27 5.13
CA THR A 45 -8.89 -9.52 4.38
C THR A 45 -8.90 -10.77 5.25
N ARG A 46 -8.70 -10.66 6.57
CA ARG A 46 -8.84 -11.78 7.50
C ARG A 46 -10.25 -12.38 7.50
N ASN A 47 -11.25 -11.55 7.12
CA ASN A 47 -12.67 -11.94 7.06
C ASN A 47 -13.14 -12.31 5.65
N PHE A 48 -12.25 -12.37 4.65
CA PHE A 48 -12.59 -12.80 3.29
C PHE A 48 -12.69 -14.32 3.21
N LEU A 49 -13.81 -14.84 3.63
CA LEU A 49 -14.11 -16.27 3.72
C LEU A 49 -15.40 -16.60 2.94
N PRO A 50 -15.49 -17.71 2.21
CA PRO A 50 -14.42 -18.60 1.74
C PRO A 50 -13.60 -17.94 0.58
N PRO A 51 -12.45 -18.50 0.15
CA PRO A 51 -11.80 -19.73 0.66
C PRO A 51 -10.92 -19.47 1.89
N ASP A 52 -10.68 -20.55 2.66
CA ASP A 52 -9.77 -20.50 3.80
C ASP A 52 -8.80 -21.70 3.82
N VAL A 53 -7.76 -21.57 4.66
CA VAL A 53 -6.86 -22.66 5.02
C VAL A 53 -6.87 -22.76 6.54
N ASN A 54 -7.47 -23.81 7.07
CA ASN A 54 -7.62 -24.03 8.52
C ASN A 54 -8.28 -22.84 9.25
N GLY A 55 -9.32 -22.24 8.66
CA GLY A 55 -10.03 -21.11 9.23
C GLY A 55 -9.38 -19.74 9.06
N VAL A 56 -8.23 -19.67 8.35
CA VAL A 56 -7.57 -18.43 8.01
C VAL A 56 -7.83 -18.07 6.54
N SER A 57 -8.25 -16.85 6.27
CA SER A 57 -8.52 -16.37 4.92
C SER A 57 -7.34 -16.62 3.96
N ALA A 58 -7.61 -17.31 2.86
CA ALA A 58 -6.60 -17.57 1.82
C ALA A 58 -6.08 -16.26 1.20
N ALA A 59 -6.95 -15.24 1.06
CA ALA A 59 -6.56 -13.91 0.59
C ALA A 59 -5.55 -13.25 1.53
N TYR A 60 -5.79 -13.33 2.85
CA TYR A 60 -4.86 -12.81 3.84
C TYR A 60 -3.51 -13.51 3.78
N LEU A 61 -3.50 -14.86 3.73
CA LEU A 61 -2.27 -15.66 3.67
C LEU A 61 -1.46 -15.35 2.40
N MET A 62 -2.12 -15.25 1.25
CA MET A 62 -1.48 -14.95 -0.03
C MET A 62 -0.77 -13.60 -0.01
N MET A 63 -1.42 -12.57 0.55
CA MET A 63 -0.92 -11.19 0.54
C MET A 63 0.12 -10.90 1.61
N ASN A 64 0.21 -11.71 2.66
CA ASN A 64 0.99 -11.37 3.85
C ASN A 64 2.08 -12.39 4.19
N ARG A 65 2.43 -13.31 3.27
CA ARG A 65 3.59 -14.18 3.45
C ARG A 65 4.87 -13.35 3.60
N ASN A 66 5.84 -13.88 4.31
CA ASN A 66 7.15 -13.26 4.59
C ASN A 66 7.09 -11.94 5.39
N LYS A 67 5.92 -11.55 5.89
CA LYS A 67 5.77 -10.37 6.75
C LYS A 67 5.73 -10.76 8.22
N LYS A 68 6.24 -9.89 9.08
CA LYS A 68 5.99 -9.91 10.53
C LYS A 68 4.72 -9.10 10.81
N GLY A 69 3.99 -9.43 11.86
CA GLY A 69 2.77 -8.71 12.25
C GLY A 69 2.88 -8.09 13.64
N ILE A 70 2.30 -6.92 13.81
CA ILE A 70 2.05 -6.29 15.11
C ILE A 70 0.64 -5.71 15.13
N ALA A 71 -0.10 -5.96 16.20
CA ALA A 71 -1.38 -5.31 16.46
C ALA A 71 -1.13 -4.01 17.25
N LEU A 72 -1.53 -2.86 16.68
CA LEU A 72 -1.27 -1.55 17.29
C LEU A 72 -2.46 -0.61 17.11
N ASN A 73 -2.98 -0.07 18.22
CA ASN A 73 -4.05 0.91 18.16
C ASN A 73 -3.50 2.33 17.94
N LEU A 74 -3.48 2.78 16.69
CA LEU A 74 -3.03 4.12 16.32
C LEU A 74 -4.03 5.23 16.67
N LYS A 75 -5.17 4.92 17.31
CA LYS A 75 -6.10 5.92 17.85
C LYS A 75 -5.73 6.31 19.28
N GLU A 76 -4.91 5.50 19.94
CA GLU A 76 -4.41 5.77 21.29
C GLU A 76 -3.04 6.43 21.26
N LYS A 77 -2.79 7.29 22.23
CA LYS A 77 -1.53 8.07 22.31
C LYS A 77 -0.31 7.15 22.43
N GLU A 78 -0.43 6.10 23.21
CA GLU A 78 0.62 5.10 23.42
C GLU A 78 0.97 4.37 22.12
N GLY A 79 -0.05 4.02 21.31
CA GLY A 79 0.14 3.41 20.01
C GLY A 79 0.87 4.32 19.03
N ILE A 80 0.54 5.60 19.02
CA ILE A 80 1.24 6.61 18.21
C ILE A 80 2.72 6.76 18.64
N GLU A 81 3.02 6.79 19.95
CA GLU A 81 4.40 6.92 20.41
C GLU A 81 5.25 5.67 20.12
N ILE A 82 4.64 4.48 20.20
CA ILE A 82 5.28 3.23 19.74
C ILE A 82 5.60 3.33 18.24
N PHE A 83 4.62 3.73 17.42
CA PHE A 83 4.83 3.89 15.98
C PHE A 83 5.92 4.90 15.65
N LYS A 84 5.94 6.07 16.31
CA LYS A 84 7.02 7.06 16.15
C LYS A 84 8.40 6.51 16.53
N THR A 85 8.45 5.63 17.52
CA THR A 85 9.70 4.95 17.89
C THR A 85 10.15 3.98 16.81
N MET A 86 9.21 3.27 16.16
CA MET A 86 9.51 2.37 15.05
C MET A 86 10.05 3.13 13.83
N ILE A 87 9.53 4.32 13.53
CA ILE A 87 9.99 5.18 12.41
C ILE A 87 11.48 5.48 12.50
N LYS A 88 12.04 5.68 13.72
CA LYS A 88 13.47 6.00 13.90
C LYS A 88 14.42 4.99 13.26
N ASN A 89 13.99 3.74 13.20
CA ASN A 89 14.79 2.61 12.72
C ASN A 89 14.16 1.93 11.48
N SER A 90 13.37 2.66 10.71
CA SER A 90 12.72 2.16 9.52
C SER A 90 13.07 2.99 8.30
N ASP A 91 12.99 2.38 7.13
CA ASP A 91 13.33 3.00 5.86
C ASP A 91 12.10 3.50 5.11
N VAL A 92 11.00 2.75 5.22
CA VAL A 92 9.77 3.00 4.46
C VAL A 92 8.57 2.89 5.38
N VAL A 93 7.61 3.81 5.22
CA VAL A 93 6.24 3.67 5.70
C VAL A 93 5.34 3.52 4.47
N LEU A 94 4.52 2.47 4.44
CA LEU A 94 3.61 2.15 3.36
C LEU A 94 2.16 2.19 3.87
N GLU A 95 1.31 3.00 3.23
CA GLU A 95 -0.09 3.13 3.62
C GLU A 95 -1.03 3.23 2.40
N ASN A 96 -2.32 2.92 2.59
CA ASN A 96 -3.37 3.13 1.60
C ASN A 96 -4.66 3.70 2.22
N PHE A 97 -4.49 4.58 3.20
CA PHE A 97 -5.60 5.26 3.87
C PHE A 97 -6.18 6.38 3.00
N ARG A 98 -7.30 6.89 3.43
CA ARG A 98 -7.86 8.12 2.85
C ARG A 98 -6.96 9.31 3.16
N LYS A 99 -6.90 10.26 2.21
CA LYS A 99 -6.16 11.52 2.35
C LYS A 99 -6.44 12.18 3.69
N GLY A 100 -5.39 12.64 4.35
CA GLY A 100 -5.47 13.34 5.64
C GLY A 100 -5.59 12.42 6.86
N THR A 101 -5.58 11.10 6.69
CA THR A 101 -5.65 10.17 7.83
C THR A 101 -4.39 10.22 8.69
N LEU A 102 -3.21 10.22 8.08
CA LEU A 102 -1.94 10.30 8.82
C LEU A 102 -1.79 11.63 9.55
N GLU A 103 -2.21 12.73 8.93
CA GLU A 103 -2.20 14.06 9.52
C GLU A 103 -3.12 14.13 10.75
N LYS A 104 -4.33 13.57 10.65
CA LYS A 104 -5.28 13.49 11.79
C LYS A 104 -4.75 12.63 12.93
N LEU A 105 -3.96 11.62 12.65
CA LEU A 105 -3.28 10.79 13.65
C LEU A 105 -2.01 11.46 14.22
N GLY A 106 -1.59 12.61 13.69
CA GLY A 106 -0.37 13.30 14.11
C GLY A 106 0.92 12.59 13.71
N ILE A 107 0.88 11.82 12.64
CA ILE A 107 2.00 11.06 12.06
C ILE A 107 2.11 11.27 10.55
N GLY A 108 1.71 12.42 10.02
CA GLY A 108 1.92 12.80 8.63
C GLY A 108 3.42 12.90 8.27
N TYR A 109 3.72 13.03 6.97
CA TYR A 109 5.11 13.04 6.49
C TYR A 109 5.99 14.09 7.17
N ASP A 110 5.46 15.30 7.44
CA ASP A 110 6.21 16.37 8.12
C ASP A 110 6.64 15.98 9.53
N VAL A 111 5.90 15.11 10.19
CA VAL A 111 6.27 14.56 11.50
C VAL A 111 7.28 13.43 11.34
N MET A 112 7.03 12.52 10.39
CA MET A 112 7.92 11.39 10.13
C MET A 112 9.32 11.85 9.70
N SER A 113 9.41 12.83 8.79
CA SER A 113 10.69 13.37 8.28
C SER A 113 11.51 14.10 9.35
N LYS A 114 10.85 14.71 10.35
CA LYS A 114 11.54 15.28 11.51
C LYS A 114 12.11 14.22 12.45
N ILE A 115 11.44 13.07 12.55
CA ILE A 115 11.90 11.92 13.38
C ILE A 115 13.04 11.20 12.66
N ASN A 116 12.89 10.99 11.35
CA ASN A 116 13.85 10.30 10.51
C ASN A 116 13.90 11.00 9.13
N PRO A 117 14.87 11.87 8.87
CA PRO A 117 14.98 12.58 7.59
C PRO A 117 15.17 11.68 6.36
N LYS A 118 15.54 10.41 6.58
CA LYS A 118 15.73 9.41 5.54
C LYS A 118 14.48 8.59 5.24
N ILE A 119 13.37 8.83 5.95
CA ILE A 119 12.15 8.03 5.80
C ILE A 119 11.51 8.26 4.42
N ILE A 120 11.08 7.19 3.81
CA ILE A 120 10.28 7.20 2.58
C ILE A 120 8.84 6.93 2.98
N LEU A 121 7.91 7.83 2.65
CA LEU A 121 6.48 7.59 2.79
C LEU A 121 5.89 7.21 1.44
N CYS A 122 5.36 6.00 1.31
CA CYS A 122 4.62 5.56 0.13
C CYS A 122 3.12 5.54 0.43
N GLU A 123 2.39 6.32 -0.35
CA GLU A 123 0.93 6.48 -0.26
C GLU A 123 0.27 5.89 -1.51
N ILE A 124 -0.66 4.93 -1.32
CA ILE A 124 -1.46 4.38 -2.42
C ILE A 124 -2.91 4.83 -2.22
N SER A 125 -3.45 5.57 -3.17
CA SER A 125 -4.80 6.13 -3.07
C SER A 125 -5.70 5.67 -4.21
N GLY A 126 -7.00 6.03 -4.16
CA GLY A 126 -7.90 5.74 -5.27
C GLY A 126 -7.60 6.56 -6.52
N TYR A 127 -7.27 7.86 -6.34
CA TYR A 127 -7.21 8.85 -7.43
C TYR A 127 -6.04 9.83 -7.33
N GLY A 128 -5.03 9.55 -6.54
CA GLY A 128 -3.95 10.49 -6.24
C GLY A 128 -4.29 11.43 -5.08
N ARG A 129 -3.26 12.12 -4.58
CA ARG A 129 -3.39 13.05 -3.44
C ARG A 129 -3.75 14.47 -3.87
N THR A 130 -3.86 14.75 -5.17
CA THR A 130 -4.22 16.03 -5.77
C THR A 130 -5.42 15.87 -6.71
N GLY A 131 -5.94 16.99 -7.22
CA GLY A 131 -7.06 16.98 -8.17
C GLY A 131 -8.45 16.79 -7.54
N PRO A 132 -9.51 16.78 -8.38
CA PRO A 132 -10.90 16.87 -7.93
C PRO A 132 -11.38 15.64 -7.16
N TYR A 133 -10.75 14.48 -7.32
CA TYR A 133 -11.13 13.23 -6.66
C TYR A 133 -10.20 12.83 -5.51
N ALA A 134 -9.24 13.66 -5.13
CA ALA A 134 -8.26 13.36 -4.08
C ALA A 134 -8.87 12.96 -2.73
N ASN A 135 -10.10 13.42 -2.43
CA ASN A 135 -10.80 13.09 -1.20
C ASN A 135 -11.75 11.87 -1.32
N LYS A 136 -11.88 11.30 -2.54
CA LYS A 136 -12.73 10.11 -2.75
C LYS A 136 -11.96 8.84 -2.41
N GLY A 137 -12.67 7.86 -1.84
CA GLY A 137 -12.15 6.50 -1.71
C GLY A 137 -12.19 5.80 -3.07
N GLY A 138 -11.20 4.96 -3.34
CA GLY A 138 -11.13 4.12 -4.54
C GLY A 138 -11.23 2.65 -4.18
N PHE A 139 -11.81 1.88 -5.10
CA PHE A 139 -11.80 0.41 -5.11
C PHE A 139 -11.44 -0.04 -6.52
N ASP A 140 -10.82 -1.19 -6.63
CA ASP A 140 -10.40 -1.77 -7.93
C ASP A 140 -11.51 -1.71 -8.99
N LEU A 141 -12.71 -2.20 -8.67
CA LEU A 141 -13.83 -2.22 -9.60
C LEU A 141 -14.18 -0.81 -10.13
N VAL A 142 -14.17 0.19 -9.25
CA VAL A 142 -14.48 1.58 -9.63
C VAL A 142 -13.34 2.16 -10.47
N ALA A 143 -12.09 1.87 -10.11
CA ALA A 143 -10.93 2.30 -10.87
C ALA A 143 -10.89 1.68 -12.27
N GLN A 144 -11.21 0.39 -12.42
CA GLN A 144 -11.37 -0.27 -13.73
C GLN A 144 -12.45 0.41 -14.59
N GLY A 145 -13.57 0.82 -13.99
CA GLY A 145 -14.64 1.52 -14.71
C GLY A 145 -14.23 2.92 -15.16
N ILE A 146 -13.70 3.73 -14.24
CA ILE A 146 -13.36 5.15 -14.49
C ILE A 146 -12.16 5.30 -15.42
N SER A 147 -11.18 4.39 -15.35
CA SER A 147 -10.01 4.39 -16.24
C SER A 147 -10.33 4.00 -17.68
N GLY A 148 -11.54 3.51 -17.95
CA GLY A 148 -11.92 3.01 -19.28
C GLY A 148 -11.55 1.55 -19.52
N LEU A 149 -10.81 0.88 -18.63
CA LEU A 149 -10.39 -0.51 -18.81
C LEU A 149 -11.56 -1.45 -19.07
N MET A 150 -12.69 -1.25 -18.37
CA MET A 150 -13.88 -2.07 -18.59
C MET A 150 -14.52 -1.87 -19.96
N SER A 151 -14.33 -0.73 -20.62
CA SER A 151 -14.90 -0.44 -21.94
C SER A 151 -14.14 -1.13 -23.08
N ILE A 152 -12.88 -1.52 -22.85
CA ILE A 152 -12.05 -2.26 -23.80
C ILE A 152 -11.98 -3.76 -23.48
N THR A 153 -12.63 -4.17 -22.37
CA THR A 153 -12.70 -5.56 -21.93
C THR A 153 -14.12 -6.10 -22.22
N GLY A 154 -14.23 -7.21 -22.93
CA GLY A 154 -15.52 -7.80 -23.29
C GLY A 154 -15.61 -8.13 -24.77
N GLU A 155 -16.81 -8.53 -25.23
CA GLU A 155 -17.00 -9.07 -26.56
C GLU A 155 -17.06 -7.97 -27.64
N ASP A 156 -17.87 -6.93 -27.41
CA ASP A 156 -18.01 -5.80 -28.33
C ASP A 156 -18.65 -4.58 -27.63
N LYS A 157 -18.62 -3.41 -28.33
CA LYS A 157 -19.13 -2.11 -27.83
C LYS A 157 -20.64 -2.05 -27.52
N ASN A 158 -21.41 -3.02 -28.00
CA ASN A 158 -22.88 -3.07 -27.79
C ASN A 158 -23.23 -3.96 -26.59
N LYS A 159 -22.24 -4.60 -25.97
CA LYS A 159 -22.38 -5.42 -24.76
C LYS A 159 -22.04 -4.62 -23.51
N PRO A 160 -22.58 -5.00 -22.34
CA PRO A 160 -22.19 -4.37 -21.09
C PRO A 160 -20.68 -4.40 -20.87
N PRO A 161 -20.06 -3.31 -20.38
CA PRO A 161 -18.66 -3.29 -20.01
C PRO A 161 -18.33 -4.39 -19.00
N MET A 162 -17.20 -5.05 -19.17
CA MET A 162 -16.81 -6.18 -18.33
C MET A 162 -15.54 -5.86 -17.53
N LYS A 163 -15.55 -6.14 -16.23
CA LYS A 163 -14.34 -6.03 -15.43
C LYS A 163 -13.36 -7.17 -15.73
N VAL A 164 -12.08 -6.92 -15.61
CA VAL A 164 -11.07 -7.98 -15.55
C VAL A 164 -11.30 -8.81 -14.27
N GLY A 165 -11.20 -10.12 -14.35
CA GLY A 165 -11.48 -11.02 -13.22
C GLY A 165 -10.61 -10.79 -12.01
N ALA A 166 -9.31 -10.52 -12.21
CA ALA A 166 -8.38 -10.13 -11.15
C ALA A 166 -8.56 -8.66 -10.74
N PRO A 167 -8.19 -8.27 -9.50
CA PRO A 167 -8.16 -6.86 -9.06
C PRO A 167 -6.94 -6.14 -9.66
N LEU A 168 -7.01 -5.89 -10.96
CA LEU A 168 -5.87 -5.49 -11.77
C LEU A 168 -5.30 -4.14 -11.37
N THR A 169 -6.16 -3.16 -11.04
CA THR A 169 -5.70 -1.82 -10.65
C THR A 169 -5.04 -1.83 -9.28
N ASP A 170 -5.54 -2.64 -8.34
CA ASP A 170 -4.89 -2.84 -7.04
C ASP A 170 -3.50 -3.47 -7.18
N ILE A 171 -3.40 -4.55 -7.95
CA ILE A 171 -2.13 -5.25 -8.17
C ILE A 171 -1.12 -4.32 -8.85
N THR A 172 -1.54 -3.63 -9.91
CA THR A 172 -0.66 -2.71 -10.65
C THR A 172 -0.25 -1.52 -9.79
N ALA A 173 -1.14 -0.94 -8.99
CA ALA A 173 -0.78 0.13 -8.06
C ALA A 173 0.27 -0.36 -7.03
N GLY A 174 0.14 -1.59 -6.54
CA GLY A 174 1.15 -2.22 -5.67
C GLY A 174 2.52 -2.37 -6.35
N LEU A 175 2.55 -2.77 -7.64
CA LEU A 175 3.77 -2.86 -8.43
C LEU A 175 4.42 -1.49 -8.67
N LEU A 176 3.62 -0.48 -9.04
CA LEU A 176 4.08 0.89 -9.22
C LEU A 176 4.63 1.47 -7.92
N ALA A 177 3.95 1.24 -6.79
CA ALA A 177 4.41 1.64 -5.48
C ALA A 177 5.77 1.00 -5.12
N ALA A 178 5.92 -0.30 -5.35
CA ALA A 178 7.19 -1.00 -5.13
C ALA A 178 8.31 -0.41 -6.00
N SER A 179 8.05 -0.15 -7.28
CA SER A 179 9.01 0.50 -8.18
C SER A 179 9.39 1.90 -7.71
N GLY A 180 8.40 2.69 -7.25
CA GLY A 180 8.62 4.02 -6.69
C GLY A 180 9.45 3.98 -5.41
N ILE A 181 9.19 3.02 -4.51
CA ILE A 181 10.00 2.81 -3.29
C ILE A 181 11.44 2.45 -3.65
N LEU A 182 11.67 1.54 -4.61
CA LEU A 182 13.02 1.16 -5.04
C LEU A 182 13.77 2.36 -5.61
N ALA A 183 13.12 3.20 -6.43
CA ALA A 183 13.70 4.43 -6.95
C ALA A 183 14.03 5.42 -5.82
N ALA A 184 13.12 5.57 -4.84
CA ALA A 184 13.33 6.43 -3.68
C ALA A 184 14.48 5.95 -2.78
N LEU A 185 14.66 4.63 -2.61
CA LEU A 185 15.79 4.06 -1.89
C LEU A 185 17.13 4.39 -2.59
N ILE A 186 17.18 4.25 -3.92
CA ILE A 186 18.37 4.62 -4.72
C ILE A 186 18.67 6.12 -4.61
N HIS A 187 17.65 6.98 -4.65
CA HIS A 187 17.80 8.43 -4.47
C HIS A 187 18.33 8.73 -3.06
N ARG A 188 17.73 8.17 -2.05
CA ARG A 188 18.13 8.33 -0.64
C ARG A 188 19.59 7.92 -0.40
N ASP A 189 20.04 6.83 -1.01
CA ASP A 189 21.42 6.36 -0.85
C ASP A 189 22.45 7.34 -1.45
N LYS A 190 22.05 8.14 -2.44
CA LYS A 190 22.89 9.18 -3.07
C LYS A 190 22.83 10.51 -2.31
N THR A 191 21.67 10.90 -1.79
CA THR A 191 21.42 12.23 -1.22
C THR A 191 21.42 12.27 0.30
N GLY A 192 21.13 11.12 0.93
CA GLY A 192 20.89 11.04 2.37
C GLY A 192 19.47 11.45 2.78
N GLU A 193 18.57 11.79 1.83
CA GLU A 193 17.23 12.33 2.09
C GLU A 193 16.14 11.35 1.67
N GLY A 194 15.12 11.20 2.52
CA GLY A 194 13.88 10.50 2.21
C GLY A 194 12.94 11.37 1.35
N GLN A 195 11.85 10.76 0.88
CA GLN A 195 10.85 11.45 0.07
C GLN A 195 9.47 10.80 0.16
N LYS A 196 8.48 11.46 -0.40
CA LYS A 196 7.16 10.88 -0.65
C LYS A 196 7.14 10.15 -2.00
N VAL A 197 6.43 9.02 -2.03
CA VAL A 197 6.04 8.28 -3.23
C VAL A 197 4.51 8.24 -3.22
N ASP A 198 3.87 8.71 -4.26
CA ASP A 198 2.40 8.70 -4.41
C ASP A 198 2.02 7.94 -5.68
N THR A 199 1.05 7.05 -5.59
CA THR A 199 0.44 6.35 -6.71
C THR A 199 -1.04 6.11 -6.44
N SER A 200 -1.79 5.76 -7.49
CA SER A 200 -3.23 5.54 -7.34
C SER A 200 -3.74 4.38 -8.18
N LEU A 201 -4.90 3.86 -7.78
CA LEU A 201 -5.60 2.83 -8.55
C LEU A 201 -6.02 3.36 -9.93
N PHE A 202 -6.37 4.65 -10.02
CA PHE A 202 -6.75 5.28 -11.28
C PHE A 202 -5.58 5.34 -12.25
N GLU A 203 -4.40 5.81 -11.80
CA GLU A 203 -3.17 5.80 -12.61
C GLU A 203 -2.81 4.40 -13.06
N ALA A 204 -2.89 3.42 -12.14
CA ALA A 204 -2.69 2.01 -12.45
C ALA A 204 -3.66 1.49 -13.54
N GLY A 205 -4.93 1.95 -13.51
CA GLY A 205 -5.91 1.62 -14.54
C GLY A 205 -5.56 2.23 -15.90
N ILE A 206 -5.12 3.50 -15.93
CA ILE A 206 -4.73 4.20 -17.15
C ILE A 206 -3.53 3.52 -17.84
N VAL A 207 -2.57 3.00 -17.09
CA VAL A 207 -1.42 2.24 -17.66
C VAL A 207 -1.87 1.10 -18.57
N HIS A 208 -3.06 0.56 -18.37
CA HIS A 208 -3.60 -0.56 -19.16
C HIS A 208 -4.48 -0.14 -20.35
N THR A 209 -4.68 1.16 -20.60
CA THR A 209 -5.66 1.65 -21.59
C THR A 209 -5.03 2.43 -22.74
N TYR A 210 -3.69 2.41 -22.89
CA TYR A 210 -2.98 3.00 -24.03
C TYR A 210 -2.33 1.94 -24.93
#